data_9e285d28a338e301b105c960b91a9ade
#
_entry.id   9e285d28a338e301b105c960b91a9ade
#
_cell.length_a   1.000
_cell.length_b   1.000
_cell.length_c   1.000
_cell.angle_alpha   90.00
_cell.angle_beta   90.00
_cell.angle_gamma   90.00
#
_symmetry.space_group_name_H-M   'P 1'
#
loop_
_entity.id
_entity.type
_entity.pdbx_description
1 polymer ?
#
loop_
_entity_poly.entity_id
_entity_poly.type
_entity_poly.pdbx_seq_one_letter_code
_entity_poly.pdbx_strand_id
1 'polypeptide(L)'
;AVLEALGLENLSFETPLRILSGGQKTRLGLARLLLHHPQLLLLDEPTNHLDISALEWLETWLRAYQGALLVVSHDRTFLDNIVGKIFELDEETHTLVEYVGNYTAYLEAWEQRRAKQWSQWKDEQVEIRRRHQDIVQTRNQALAVEAATKPNQPGVRRMAKKVAMKAKTREKKLELYKESEDRVEKPGLSWRMKLDFADMAESSRDVLRLENLSVGYGTPLLDHANAHLRAGERVALVGPNGCGKTTLLHAILGHLPPLAGQVRLGTSVQVGYYAQDQQVLDFESTPFDTLREVAAISDTEIRSFLHYFLFTGDEVFVPIGSLSYGERARLALARLVAMGCNFLVLDEPINHLDIPSRTQFEHAMTAFEGTVLAVVHDRYFIRHFATALWAIEDGKLHRYMALEDIGGLVAGTAEQDIL
;
A
#
# COMPACT_ATOMS: atom_id res chain seq x y z
N ALA A 1 -20.31 -11.75 -25.66
CA ALA A 1 -20.47 -11.70 -24.18
C ALA A 1 -19.11 -11.72 -23.46
N VAL A 2 -18.36 -12.87 -23.38
CA VAL A 2 -17.08 -12.93 -22.58
C VAL A 2 -16.03 -11.94 -23.08
N LEU A 3 -15.78 -11.85 -24.38
CA LEU A 3 -14.79 -10.94 -24.96
C LEU A 3 -15.20 -9.47 -24.81
N GLU A 4 -16.46 -9.18 -24.95
CA GLU A 4 -17.06 -7.87 -24.75
C GLU A 4 -16.90 -7.40 -23.30
N ALA A 5 -17.29 -8.24 -22.34
CA ALA A 5 -17.16 -7.95 -20.91
C ALA A 5 -15.71 -7.73 -20.46
N LEU A 6 -14.75 -8.31 -21.16
CA LEU A 6 -13.32 -8.11 -20.91
C LEU A 6 -12.72 -6.97 -21.78
N GLY A 7 -13.56 -6.17 -22.50
CA GLY A 7 -13.10 -5.06 -23.34
C GLY A 7 -12.21 -5.50 -24.49
N LEU A 8 -12.54 -6.65 -25.11
CA LEU A 8 -11.82 -7.23 -26.25
C LEU A 8 -12.67 -7.28 -27.53
N GLU A 9 -13.84 -6.66 -27.54
CA GLU A 9 -14.80 -6.66 -28.67
C GLU A 9 -14.23 -6.03 -29.93
N ASN A 10 -13.36 -5.05 -29.78
CA ASN A 10 -12.74 -4.33 -30.90
C ASN A 10 -11.54 -5.05 -31.51
N LEU A 11 -11.14 -6.22 -30.97
CA LEU A 11 -10.05 -7.00 -31.52
C LEU A 11 -10.55 -7.90 -32.65
N SER A 12 -9.94 -7.77 -33.83
CA SER A 12 -10.17 -8.71 -34.91
C SER A 12 -9.64 -10.10 -34.52
N PHE A 13 -10.38 -11.16 -34.81
CA PHE A 13 -9.97 -12.54 -34.57
C PHE A 13 -8.69 -12.94 -35.35
N GLU A 14 -8.32 -12.18 -36.38
CA GLU A 14 -7.10 -12.38 -37.16
C GLU A 14 -5.90 -11.64 -36.57
N THR A 15 -6.09 -10.88 -35.47
CA THR A 15 -5.01 -10.11 -34.85
C THR A 15 -3.97 -11.03 -34.25
N PRO A 16 -2.70 -10.96 -34.68
CA PRO A 16 -1.64 -11.80 -34.11
C PRO A 16 -1.41 -11.51 -32.65
N LEU A 17 -1.33 -12.54 -31.78
CA LEU A 17 -1.12 -12.38 -30.33
C LEU A 17 0.12 -11.54 -29.98
N ARG A 18 1.15 -11.55 -30.81
CA ARG A 18 2.41 -10.82 -30.59
C ARG A 18 2.23 -9.29 -30.54
N ILE A 19 1.21 -8.75 -31.23
CA ILE A 19 0.97 -7.29 -31.28
C ILE A 19 0.02 -6.79 -30.19
N LEU A 20 -0.58 -7.72 -29.43
CA LEU A 20 -1.43 -7.36 -28.29
C LEU A 20 -0.60 -6.80 -27.16
N SER A 21 -1.16 -5.80 -26.45
CA SER A 21 -0.59 -5.30 -25.21
C SER A 21 -0.54 -6.41 -24.11
N GLY A 22 0.26 -6.22 -23.08
CA GLY A 22 0.31 -7.13 -21.92
C GLY A 22 -1.06 -7.37 -21.32
N GLY A 23 -1.81 -6.31 -21.03
CA GLY A 23 -3.16 -6.40 -20.48
C GLY A 23 -4.17 -7.07 -21.41
N GLN A 24 -4.09 -6.85 -22.74
CA GLN A 24 -4.94 -7.56 -23.72
C GLN A 24 -4.62 -9.07 -23.75
N LYS A 25 -3.34 -9.45 -23.64
CA LYS A 25 -2.93 -10.88 -23.57
C LYS A 25 -3.47 -11.55 -22.32
N THR A 26 -3.37 -10.88 -21.16
CA THR A 26 -3.88 -11.39 -19.88
C THR A 26 -5.40 -11.59 -19.93
N ARG A 27 -6.14 -10.58 -20.41
CA ARG A 27 -7.60 -10.65 -20.56
C ARG A 27 -8.04 -11.73 -21.56
N LEU A 28 -7.32 -11.90 -22.65
CA LEU A 28 -7.61 -12.97 -23.62
C LEU A 28 -7.31 -14.36 -23.04
N GLY A 29 -6.22 -14.49 -22.26
CA GLY A 29 -5.91 -15.71 -21.53
C GLY A 29 -7.00 -16.09 -20.55
N LEU A 30 -7.49 -15.10 -19.79
CA LEU A 30 -8.62 -15.25 -18.87
C LEU A 30 -9.89 -15.68 -19.62
N ALA A 31 -10.26 -14.99 -20.71
CA ALA A 31 -11.41 -15.36 -21.54
C ALA A 31 -11.36 -16.82 -22.02
N ARG A 32 -10.19 -17.24 -22.50
CA ARG A 32 -9.97 -18.63 -22.92
C ARG A 32 -10.19 -19.62 -21.78
N LEU A 33 -9.66 -19.31 -20.60
CA LEU A 33 -9.75 -20.16 -19.42
C LEU A 33 -11.21 -20.31 -18.96
N LEU A 34 -11.95 -19.22 -18.91
CA LEU A 34 -13.36 -19.18 -18.48
C LEU A 34 -14.27 -19.97 -19.42
N LEU A 35 -13.99 -19.95 -20.73
CA LEU A 35 -14.75 -20.72 -21.73
C LEU A 35 -14.55 -22.24 -21.64
N HIS A 36 -13.48 -22.71 -21.01
CA HIS A 36 -13.21 -24.15 -20.86
C HIS A 36 -13.97 -24.81 -19.70
N HIS A 37 -14.54 -24.03 -18.78
CA HIS A 37 -15.24 -24.53 -17.58
C HIS A 37 -14.50 -25.66 -16.85
N PRO A 38 -13.24 -25.50 -16.43
CA PRO A 38 -12.47 -26.55 -15.74
C PRO A 38 -13.10 -26.86 -14.38
N GLN A 39 -12.85 -28.04 -13.81
CA GLN A 39 -13.33 -28.38 -12.46
C GLN A 39 -12.58 -27.66 -11.35
N LEU A 40 -11.33 -27.28 -11.58
CA LEU A 40 -10.48 -26.48 -10.70
C LEU A 40 -9.93 -25.30 -11.48
N LEU A 41 -10.15 -24.10 -10.96
CA LEU A 41 -9.68 -22.84 -11.52
C LEU A 41 -8.60 -22.26 -10.60
N LEU A 42 -7.40 -22.06 -11.14
CA LEU A 42 -6.29 -21.42 -10.46
C LEU A 42 -6.07 -20.05 -11.08
N LEU A 43 -6.23 -18.98 -10.32
CA LEU A 43 -6.06 -17.60 -10.77
C LEU A 43 -4.98 -16.90 -9.94
N ASP A 44 -3.98 -16.34 -10.64
CA ASP A 44 -2.93 -15.56 -10.04
C ASP A 44 -3.10 -14.10 -10.46
N GLU A 45 -3.40 -13.23 -9.51
CA GLU A 45 -3.66 -11.80 -9.69
C GLU A 45 -4.61 -11.49 -10.88
N PRO A 46 -5.82 -12.11 -10.95
CA PRO A 46 -6.71 -11.93 -12.09
C PRO A 46 -7.29 -10.52 -12.20
N THR A 47 -7.20 -9.74 -11.15
CA THR A 47 -7.69 -8.36 -11.06
C THR A 47 -6.77 -7.34 -11.73
N ASN A 48 -5.50 -7.70 -11.95
CA ASN A 48 -4.54 -6.82 -12.59
C ASN A 48 -4.95 -6.52 -14.04
N HIS A 49 -4.84 -5.25 -14.42
CA HIS A 49 -5.17 -4.73 -15.75
C HIS A 49 -6.67 -4.81 -16.13
N LEU A 50 -7.55 -5.13 -15.19
CA LEU A 50 -9.00 -5.02 -15.38
C LEU A 50 -9.47 -3.64 -14.89
N ASP A 51 -10.40 -3.04 -15.64
CA ASP A 51 -11.14 -1.89 -15.14
C ASP A 51 -12.29 -2.35 -14.24
N ILE A 52 -12.96 -1.40 -13.59
CA ILE A 52 -14.00 -1.70 -12.60
C ILE A 52 -15.13 -2.55 -13.21
N SER A 53 -15.53 -2.25 -14.45
CA SER A 53 -16.61 -2.98 -15.13
C SER A 53 -16.24 -4.44 -15.40
N ALA A 54 -15.01 -4.68 -15.87
CA ALA A 54 -14.51 -6.02 -16.12
C ALA A 54 -14.34 -6.82 -14.81
N LEU A 55 -13.96 -6.14 -13.72
CA LEU A 55 -13.87 -6.75 -12.39
C LEU A 55 -15.25 -7.20 -11.87
N GLU A 56 -16.26 -6.35 -11.97
CA GLU A 56 -17.62 -6.66 -11.54
C GLU A 56 -18.23 -7.81 -12.34
N TRP A 57 -17.97 -7.83 -13.65
CA TRP A 57 -18.36 -8.94 -14.49
C TRP A 57 -17.66 -10.24 -14.09
N LEU A 58 -16.34 -10.20 -13.85
CA LEU A 58 -15.57 -11.37 -13.42
C LEU A 58 -16.07 -11.90 -12.07
N GLU A 59 -16.36 -11.02 -11.13
CA GLU A 59 -16.95 -11.40 -9.84
C GLU A 59 -18.30 -12.11 -10.03
N THR A 60 -19.18 -11.55 -10.87
CA THR A 60 -20.48 -12.14 -11.16
C THR A 60 -20.33 -13.53 -11.77
N TRP A 61 -19.39 -13.69 -12.71
CA TRP A 61 -19.12 -14.97 -13.35
C TRP A 61 -18.56 -16.00 -12.34
N LEU A 62 -17.59 -15.59 -11.50
CA LEU A 62 -16.96 -16.47 -10.50
C LEU A 62 -17.94 -16.89 -9.40
N ARG A 63 -18.88 -16.04 -9.01
CA ARG A 63 -19.95 -16.41 -8.07
C ARG A 63 -20.87 -17.50 -8.61
N ALA A 64 -21.11 -17.52 -9.91
CA ALA A 64 -21.92 -18.54 -10.59
C ALA A 64 -21.11 -19.82 -10.88
N TYR A 65 -19.79 -19.79 -10.75
CA TYR A 65 -18.93 -20.93 -11.05
C TYR A 65 -19.10 -22.06 -10.06
N GLN A 66 -19.33 -23.28 -10.56
CA GLN A 66 -19.61 -24.48 -9.75
C GLN A 66 -18.39 -25.32 -9.40
N GLY A 67 -17.23 -25.02 -9.98
CA GLY A 67 -15.99 -25.72 -9.71
C GLY A 67 -15.25 -25.20 -8.48
N ALA A 68 -14.12 -25.81 -8.15
CA ALA A 68 -13.24 -25.31 -7.11
C ALA A 68 -12.44 -24.11 -7.64
N LEU A 69 -12.28 -23.08 -6.82
CA LEU A 69 -11.52 -21.86 -7.11
C LEU A 69 -10.41 -21.68 -6.08
N LEU A 70 -9.18 -21.51 -6.58
CA LEU A 70 -8.06 -21.01 -5.78
C LEU A 70 -7.55 -19.74 -6.45
N VAL A 71 -7.53 -18.64 -5.71
CA VAL A 71 -7.15 -17.33 -6.22
C VAL A 71 -6.08 -16.70 -5.34
N VAL A 72 -5.09 -16.10 -5.97
CA VAL A 72 -4.15 -15.15 -5.35
C VAL A 72 -4.55 -13.77 -5.81
N SER A 73 -4.84 -12.87 -4.90
CA SER A 73 -5.18 -11.49 -5.24
C SER A 73 -4.87 -10.53 -4.09
N HIS A 74 -4.54 -9.32 -4.46
CA HIS A 74 -4.39 -8.18 -3.55
C HIS A 74 -5.60 -7.23 -3.56
N ASP A 75 -6.64 -7.53 -4.33
CA ASP A 75 -7.89 -6.78 -4.34
C ASP A 75 -8.82 -7.25 -3.21
N ARG A 76 -8.95 -6.42 -2.18
CA ARG A 76 -9.73 -6.73 -0.97
C ARG A 76 -11.22 -6.89 -1.27
N THR A 77 -11.77 -6.02 -2.13
CA THR A 77 -13.19 -6.05 -2.51
C THR A 77 -13.50 -7.31 -3.31
N PHE A 78 -12.60 -7.69 -4.22
CA PHE A 78 -12.72 -8.91 -4.99
C PHE A 78 -12.68 -10.15 -4.08
N LEU A 79 -11.72 -10.22 -3.13
CA LEU A 79 -11.65 -11.31 -2.16
C LEU A 79 -12.90 -11.37 -1.28
N ASP A 80 -13.38 -10.22 -0.80
CA ASP A 80 -14.61 -10.17 0.03
C ASP A 80 -15.83 -10.72 -0.70
N ASN A 81 -15.91 -10.49 -2.00
CA ASN A 81 -17.05 -10.88 -2.82
C ASN A 81 -17.04 -12.34 -3.28
N ILE A 82 -15.85 -12.98 -3.36
CA ILE A 82 -15.69 -14.26 -4.07
C ILE A 82 -15.32 -15.40 -3.13
N VAL A 83 -14.49 -15.15 -2.10
CA VAL A 83 -13.90 -16.24 -1.32
C VAL A 83 -14.65 -16.51 -0.02
N GLY A 84 -14.75 -17.80 0.36
CA GLY A 84 -15.28 -18.23 1.66
C GLY A 84 -14.20 -18.69 2.64
N LYS A 85 -12.94 -18.75 2.20
CA LYS A 85 -11.79 -19.10 3.01
C LYS A 85 -10.56 -18.34 2.52
N ILE A 86 -9.68 -17.96 3.45
CA ILE A 86 -8.39 -17.33 3.15
C ILE A 86 -7.27 -18.19 3.74
N PHE A 87 -6.24 -18.40 2.96
CA PHE A 87 -4.99 -19.03 3.39
C PHE A 87 -3.90 -17.97 3.42
N GLU A 88 -3.38 -17.69 4.62
CA GLU A 88 -2.23 -16.81 4.82
C GLU A 88 -0.96 -17.66 4.83
N LEU A 89 -0.02 -17.34 3.95
CA LEU A 89 1.31 -17.91 3.99
C LEU A 89 2.19 -17.00 4.87
N ASP A 90 2.55 -17.50 6.02
CA ASP A 90 3.42 -16.78 6.96
C ASP A 90 4.87 -16.84 6.45
N GLU A 91 5.46 -15.66 6.21
CA GLU A 91 6.81 -15.53 5.63
C GLU A 91 7.92 -15.98 6.58
N GLU A 92 7.73 -15.84 7.90
CA GLU A 92 8.74 -16.18 8.91
C GLU A 92 8.74 -17.68 9.21
N THR A 93 7.55 -18.24 9.41
CA THR A 93 7.40 -19.64 9.79
C THR A 93 7.23 -20.59 8.60
N HIS A 94 7.00 -20.06 7.41
CA HIS A 94 6.65 -20.80 6.17
C HIS A 94 5.46 -21.76 6.37
N THR A 95 4.53 -21.38 7.24
CA THR A 95 3.33 -22.16 7.54
C THR A 95 2.12 -21.55 6.89
N LEU A 96 1.13 -22.39 6.57
CA LEU A 96 -0.14 -21.99 6.00
C LEU A 96 -1.18 -21.89 7.12
N VAL A 97 -1.76 -20.71 7.30
CA VAL A 97 -2.82 -20.49 8.29
C VAL A 97 -4.15 -20.30 7.58
N GLU A 98 -5.15 -21.12 7.94
CA GLU A 98 -6.51 -21.05 7.38
C GLU A 98 -7.39 -20.13 8.21
N TYR A 99 -8.08 -19.22 7.52
CA TYR A 99 -9.16 -18.39 8.07
C TYR A 99 -10.45 -18.67 7.33
N VAL A 100 -11.51 -18.96 8.09
CA VAL A 100 -12.84 -19.18 7.52
C VAL A 100 -13.57 -17.85 7.40
N GLY A 101 -14.09 -17.56 6.23
CA GLY A 101 -14.78 -16.31 5.90
C GLY A 101 -14.14 -15.59 4.74
N ASN A 102 -14.61 -14.37 4.48
CA ASN A 102 -14.11 -13.47 3.46
C ASN A 102 -12.92 -12.65 3.98
N TYR A 103 -12.46 -11.68 3.18
CA TYR A 103 -11.32 -10.84 3.55
C TYR A 103 -11.58 -9.99 4.81
N THR A 104 -12.79 -9.45 4.96
CA THR A 104 -13.17 -8.66 6.16
C THR A 104 -13.07 -9.53 7.42
N ALA A 105 -13.59 -10.74 7.41
CA ALA A 105 -13.49 -11.67 8.53
C ALA A 105 -12.03 -12.06 8.85
N TYR A 106 -11.21 -12.27 7.80
CA TYR A 106 -9.77 -12.49 7.95
C TYR A 106 -9.09 -11.31 8.65
N LEU A 107 -9.35 -10.09 8.18
CA LEU A 107 -8.72 -8.89 8.74
C LEU A 107 -9.05 -8.71 10.22
N GLU A 108 -10.32 -8.90 10.62
CA GLU A 108 -10.74 -8.86 12.02
C GLU A 108 -10.00 -9.91 12.88
N ALA A 109 -9.92 -11.15 12.39
CA ALA A 109 -9.25 -12.23 13.11
C ALA A 109 -7.72 -11.96 13.23
N TRP A 110 -7.11 -11.44 12.17
CA TRP A 110 -5.70 -11.06 12.14
C TRP A 110 -5.41 -9.91 13.11
N GLU A 111 -6.23 -8.87 13.13
CA GLU A 111 -6.08 -7.75 14.07
C GLU A 111 -6.22 -8.22 15.53
N GLN A 112 -7.17 -9.08 15.82
CA GLN A 112 -7.34 -9.66 17.15
C GLN A 112 -6.13 -10.49 17.58
N ARG A 113 -5.62 -11.36 16.67
CA ARG A 113 -4.42 -12.16 16.91
C ARG A 113 -3.22 -11.25 17.20
N ARG A 114 -3.04 -10.22 16.40
CA ARG A 114 -1.95 -9.25 16.54
C ARG A 114 -2.06 -8.42 17.81
N ALA A 115 -3.24 -7.96 18.17
CA ALA A 115 -3.49 -7.24 19.43
C ALA A 115 -3.15 -8.10 20.64
N LYS A 116 -3.52 -9.39 20.60
CA LYS A 116 -3.18 -10.38 21.65
C LYS A 116 -1.66 -10.58 21.75
N GLN A 117 -0.98 -10.74 20.61
CA GLN A 117 0.49 -10.89 20.57
C GLN A 117 1.19 -9.64 21.14
N TRP A 118 0.72 -8.43 20.80
CA TRP A 118 1.23 -7.18 21.37
C TRP A 118 1.04 -7.09 22.88
N SER A 119 -0.12 -7.52 23.38
CA SER A 119 -0.36 -7.57 24.84
C SER A 119 0.61 -8.53 25.52
N GLN A 120 0.72 -9.74 25.00
CA GLN A 120 1.63 -10.76 25.52
C GLN A 120 3.10 -10.29 25.52
N TRP A 121 3.54 -9.67 24.41
CA TRP A 121 4.90 -9.13 24.32
C TRP A 121 5.14 -8.01 25.34
N LYS A 122 4.16 -7.09 25.52
CA LYS A 122 4.27 -6.03 26.54
C LYS A 122 4.37 -6.58 27.94
N ASP A 123 3.54 -7.57 28.28
CA ASP A 123 3.55 -8.21 29.58
C ASP A 123 4.88 -8.92 29.83
N GLU A 124 5.41 -9.62 28.83
CA GLU A 124 6.73 -10.23 28.88
C GLU A 124 7.85 -9.20 29.10
N GLN A 125 7.83 -8.06 28.38
CA GLN A 125 8.82 -6.99 28.56
C GLN A 125 8.76 -6.36 29.95
N VAL A 126 7.58 -6.24 30.55
CA VAL A 126 7.42 -5.78 31.94
C VAL A 126 8.05 -6.79 32.91
N GLU A 127 7.78 -8.08 32.70
CA GLU A 127 8.34 -9.14 33.56
C GLU A 127 9.86 -9.25 33.44
N ILE A 128 10.42 -9.16 32.22
CA ILE A 128 11.87 -9.12 31.98
C ILE A 128 12.51 -7.93 32.71
N ARG A 129 11.91 -6.73 32.62
CA ARG A 129 12.37 -5.53 33.32
C ARG A 129 12.34 -5.71 34.83
N ARG A 130 11.27 -6.26 35.36
CA ARG A 130 11.10 -6.55 36.78
C ARG A 130 12.19 -7.53 37.29
N ARG A 131 12.38 -8.63 36.56
CA ARG A 131 13.43 -9.62 36.91
C ARG A 131 14.83 -9.01 36.84
N HIS A 132 15.10 -8.20 35.84
CA HIS A 132 16.39 -7.49 35.75
C HIS A 132 16.61 -6.54 36.93
N GLN A 133 15.61 -5.74 37.32
CA GLN A 133 15.68 -4.83 38.47
C GLN A 133 15.92 -5.60 39.76
N ASP A 134 15.23 -6.74 39.97
CA ASP A 134 15.43 -7.59 41.16
C ASP A 134 16.85 -8.16 41.22
N ILE A 135 17.43 -8.58 40.10
CA ILE A 135 18.82 -9.04 40.00
C ILE A 135 19.80 -7.93 40.38
N VAL A 136 19.62 -6.72 39.77
CA VAL A 136 20.48 -5.56 40.05
C VAL A 136 20.38 -5.15 41.52
N GLN A 137 19.19 -5.10 42.08
CA GLN A 137 18.97 -4.77 43.50
C GLN A 137 19.62 -5.80 44.45
N THR A 138 19.45 -7.10 44.16
CA THR A 138 20.07 -8.18 44.93
C THR A 138 21.61 -8.10 44.86
N ARG A 139 22.16 -7.80 43.68
CA ARG A 139 23.61 -7.62 43.50
C ARG A 139 24.15 -6.43 44.27
N ASN A 140 23.47 -5.27 44.20
CA ASN A 140 23.86 -4.06 44.91
C ASN A 140 23.81 -4.25 46.44
N GLN A 141 22.78 -4.93 46.96
CA GLN A 141 22.69 -5.30 48.36
C GLN A 141 23.86 -6.19 48.81
N ALA A 142 24.23 -7.19 48.01
CA ALA A 142 25.35 -8.06 48.30
C ALA A 142 26.68 -7.29 48.34
N LEU A 143 26.92 -6.39 47.40
CA LEU A 143 28.10 -5.52 47.34
C LEU A 143 28.15 -4.55 48.53
N ALA A 144 27.02 -3.94 48.91
CA ALA A 144 26.95 -3.05 50.06
C ALA A 144 27.29 -3.79 51.39
N VAL A 145 26.75 -5.00 51.56
CA VAL A 145 27.08 -5.84 52.71
C VAL A 145 28.56 -6.24 52.71
N GLU A 146 29.13 -6.57 51.55
CA GLU A 146 30.56 -6.93 51.44
C GLU A 146 31.46 -5.75 51.79
N ALA A 147 31.11 -4.53 51.26
CA ALA A 147 31.88 -3.31 51.56
C ALA A 147 31.81 -2.85 53.01
N ALA A 148 30.67 -3.06 53.70
CA ALA A 148 30.47 -2.71 55.12
C ALA A 148 31.07 -3.76 56.10
N THR A 149 31.52 -4.91 55.62
CA THR A 149 31.97 -6.03 56.49
C THR A 149 33.42 -5.88 56.88
N LYS A 150 33.73 -5.83 58.21
CA LYS A 150 35.06 -5.75 58.73
C LYS A 150 35.86 -7.06 58.47
N PRO A 151 37.23 -7.02 58.44
CA PRO A 151 38.07 -8.20 58.15
C PRO A 151 37.78 -9.41 59.03
N ASN A 152 37.36 -9.18 60.27
CA ASN A 152 37.12 -10.22 61.29
C ASN A 152 35.72 -10.87 61.26
N GLN A 153 34.93 -10.67 60.17
CA GLN A 153 33.59 -11.24 60.05
C GLN A 153 33.44 -12.17 58.82
N PRO A 154 34.11 -13.35 58.80
CA PRO A 154 34.17 -14.27 57.68
C PRO A 154 32.77 -14.85 57.34
N GLY A 155 31.88 -14.99 58.31
CA GLY A 155 30.52 -15.51 58.15
C GLY A 155 29.66 -14.59 57.32
N VAL A 156 29.70 -13.26 57.51
CA VAL A 156 28.94 -12.26 56.79
C VAL A 156 29.41 -12.16 55.34
N ARG A 157 30.74 -12.19 55.12
CA ARG A 157 31.31 -12.25 53.76
C ARG A 157 30.86 -13.49 52.99
N ARG A 158 30.78 -14.66 53.66
CA ARG A 158 30.29 -15.89 53.04
C ARG A 158 28.83 -15.81 52.66
N MET A 159 28.00 -15.13 53.45
CA MET A 159 26.58 -14.84 53.09
C MET A 159 26.47 -13.89 51.93
N ALA A 160 27.18 -12.76 51.91
CA ALA A 160 27.19 -11.81 50.78
C ALA A 160 27.61 -12.50 49.50
N LYS A 161 28.67 -13.34 49.51
CA LYS A 161 29.09 -14.11 48.35
C LYS A 161 28.04 -15.11 47.87
N LYS A 162 27.27 -15.76 48.77
CA LYS A 162 26.13 -16.61 48.40
C LYS A 162 25.02 -15.83 47.72
N VAL A 163 24.70 -14.62 48.18
CA VAL A 163 23.67 -13.75 47.58
C VAL A 163 24.11 -13.26 46.20
N ALA A 164 25.37 -12.83 46.05
CA ALA A 164 25.95 -12.45 44.77
C ALA A 164 25.92 -13.61 43.75
N MET A 165 26.22 -14.83 44.22
CA MET A 165 26.17 -16.01 43.36
C MET A 165 24.74 -16.37 42.92
N LYS A 166 23.72 -16.16 43.78
CA LYS A 166 22.31 -16.29 43.41
C LYS A 166 21.90 -15.25 42.34
N ALA A 167 22.35 -14.01 42.48
CA ALA A 167 22.11 -12.97 41.50
C ALA A 167 22.69 -13.36 40.14
N LYS A 168 23.96 -13.81 40.09
CA LYS A 168 24.60 -14.28 38.84
C LYS A 168 23.89 -15.48 38.20
N THR A 169 23.38 -16.42 39.01
CA THR A 169 22.59 -17.54 38.48
C THR A 169 21.27 -17.10 37.90
N ARG A 170 20.60 -16.12 38.52
CA ARG A 170 19.34 -15.52 37.98
C ARG A 170 19.61 -14.75 36.70
N GLU A 171 20.70 -14.00 36.64
CA GLU A 171 21.14 -13.28 35.43
C GLU A 171 21.34 -14.24 34.27
N LYS A 172 22.12 -15.33 34.47
CA LYS A 172 22.31 -16.36 33.45
C LYS A 172 21.01 -17.02 33.00
N LYS A 173 20.05 -17.27 33.92
CA LYS A 173 18.73 -17.80 33.55
C LYS A 173 17.90 -16.80 32.75
N LEU A 174 18.01 -15.50 33.04
CA LEU A 174 17.33 -14.45 32.29
C LEU A 174 17.92 -14.30 30.87
N GLU A 175 19.25 -14.43 30.74
CA GLU A 175 19.93 -14.43 29.45
C GLU A 175 19.47 -15.61 28.58
N LEU A 176 19.48 -16.82 29.13
CA LEU A 176 19.00 -18.04 28.47
C LEU A 176 17.52 -17.92 28.07
N TYR A 177 16.69 -17.30 28.91
CA TYR A 177 15.29 -17.05 28.55
C TYR A 177 15.16 -16.04 27.40
N LYS A 178 15.99 -15.00 27.34
CA LYS A 178 16.03 -14.04 26.25
C LYS A 178 16.46 -14.65 24.90
N GLU A 179 17.20 -15.73 24.93
CA GLU A 179 17.69 -16.48 23.77
C GLU A 179 16.80 -17.68 23.41
N SER A 180 15.77 -17.98 24.22
CA SER A 180 14.92 -19.15 24.01
C SER A 180 13.86 -18.92 22.96
N GLU A 181 13.45 -19.98 22.26
CA GLU A 181 12.33 -20.01 21.31
C GLU A 181 10.95 -19.78 21.96
N ASP A 182 10.88 -19.89 23.31
CA ASP A 182 9.63 -19.64 24.07
C ASP A 182 9.29 -18.16 24.21
N ARG A 183 10.13 -17.25 23.70
CA ARG A 183 9.85 -15.81 23.71
C ARG A 183 8.73 -15.44 22.78
N VAL A 184 7.88 -14.51 23.25
CA VAL A 184 6.95 -13.83 22.36
C VAL A 184 7.75 -12.88 21.46
N GLU A 185 7.81 -13.19 20.18
CA GLU A 185 8.41 -12.29 19.20
C GLU A 185 7.68 -10.96 19.18
N LYS A 186 8.46 -9.90 19.03
CA LYS A 186 7.87 -8.56 18.89
C LYS A 186 7.06 -8.54 17.62
N PRO A 187 5.73 -8.33 17.70
CA PRO A 187 4.94 -8.21 16.49
C PRO A 187 5.52 -7.12 15.61
N GLY A 188 5.65 -7.39 14.33
CA GLY A 188 6.07 -6.39 13.36
C GLY A 188 5.27 -5.10 13.56
N LEU A 189 5.92 -3.96 13.50
CA LEU A 189 5.28 -2.69 13.80
C LEU A 189 4.16 -2.43 12.79
N SER A 190 2.91 -2.31 13.26
CA SER A 190 1.88 -1.62 12.49
C SER A 190 2.19 -0.14 12.63
N TRP A 191 2.96 0.38 11.71
CA TRP A 191 3.33 1.77 11.70
C TRP A 191 2.13 2.59 11.24
N ARG A 192 1.62 3.41 12.12
CA ARG A 192 0.83 4.57 11.71
C ARG A 192 1.85 5.63 11.31
N MET A 193 1.95 5.87 10.03
CA MET A 193 2.70 6.99 9.48
C MET A 193 2.15 8.27 10.11
N LYS A 194 2.94 8.95 10.94
CA LYS A 194 2.67 10.34 11.33
C LYS A 194 3.51 11.19 10.40
N LEU A 195 2.91 11.62 9.32
CA LEU A 195 3.52 12.59 8.43
C LEU A 195 3.23 13.98 9.00
N ASP A 196 4.23 14.56 9.65
CA ASP A 196 4.20 15.98 10.02
C ASP A 196 4.76 16.76 8.82
N PHE A 197 3.88 17.29 7.99
CA PHE A 197 4.23 18.08 6.80
C PHE A 197 4.42 19.55 7.18
N ALA A 198 5.36 19.83 8.09
CA ALA A 198 5.49 21.12 8.74
C ALA A 198 5.77 22.33 7.82
N ASP A 199 6.11 22.12 6.52
CA ASP A 199 6.53 23.19 5.61
C ASP A 199 5.98 23.09 4.18
N MET A 200 4.79 22.51 3.97
CA MET A 200 4.18 22.60 2.64
C MET A 200 3.74 24.04 2.34
N ALA A 201 4.19 24.58 1.22
CA ALA A 201 3.74 25.87 0.75
C ALA A 201 2.21 25.87 0.63
N GLU A 202 1.54 26.91 1.18
CA GLU A 202 0.09 27.05 1.04
C GLU A 202 -0.26 26.99 -0.45
N SER A 203 -1.06 25.98 -0.81
CA SER A 203 -1.53 25.81 -2.18
C SER A 203 -2.52 26.91 -2.55
N SER A 204 -2.49 27.36 -3.79
CA SER A 204 -3.56 28.20 -4.34
C SER A 204 -4.91 27.53 -4.09
N ARG A 205 -5.94 28.31 -3.77
CA ARG A 205 -7.30 27.79 -3.56
C ARG A 205 -7.81 26.95 -4.75
N ASP A 206 -7.42 27.36 -5.96
CA ASP A 206 -7.65 26.66 -7.22
C ASP A 206 -6.31 26.01 -7.65
N VAL A 207 -6.24 24.68 -7.59
CA VAL A 207 -5.02 23.91 -7.90
C VAL A 207 -4.92 23.60 -9.38
N LEU A 208 -6.03 23.11 -9.96
CA LEU A 208 -6.10 22.74 -11.38
C LEU A 208 -7.45 23.16 -11.96
N ARG A 209 -7.41 23.72 -13.16
CA ARG A 209 -8.61 24.03 -13.96
C ARG A 209 -8.44 23.57 -15.38
N LEU A 210 -9.38 22.78 -15.86
CA LEU A 210 -9.51 22.34 -17.24
C LEU A 210 -10.61 23.15 -17.90
N GLU A 211 -10.32 23.81 -19.04
CA GLU A 211 -11.25 24.66 -19.75
C GLU A 211 -11.38 24.17 -21.19
N ASN A 212 -12.55 23.56 -21.52
CA ASN A 212 -12.88 22.99 -22.82
C ASN A 212 -11.74 22.13 -23.40
N LEU A 213 -11.11 21.33 -22.54
CA LEU A 213 -9.92 20.56 -22.83
C LEU A 213 -10.25 19.36 -23.71
N SER A 214 -9.59 19.25 -24.87
CA SER A 214 -9.61 18.04 -25.70
C SER A 214 -8.20 17.48 -25.80
N VAL A 215 -8.04 16.18 -25.50
CA VAL A 215 -6.76 15.48 -25.50
C VAL A 215 -6.83 14.16 -26.26
N GLY A 216 -5.73 13.81 -26.92
CA GLY A 216 -5.64 12.59 -27.71
C GLY A 216 -4.43 12.62 -28.65
N TYR A 217 -4.28 11.59 -29.47
CA TYR A 217 -3.20 11.43 -30.46
C TYR A 217 -3.78 11.57 -31.89
N GLY A 218 -3.97 12.81 -32.31
CA GLY A 218 -4.60 13.12 -33.63
C GLY A 218 -6.13 13.11 -33.60
N THR A 219 -6.74 12.16 -32.92
CA THR A 219 -8.17 12.14 -32.60
C THR A 219 -8.39 12.33 -31.12
N PRO A 220 -9.41 13.08 -30.69
CA PRO A 220 -9.67 13.26 -29.26
C PRO A 220 -10.12 11.94 -28.62
N LEU A 221 -9.48 11.55 -27.52
CA LEU A 221 -9.91 10.49 -26.60
C LEU A 221 -10.84 11.07 -25.54
N LEU A 222 -10.57 12.30 -25.12
CA LEU A 222 -11.41 13.10 -24.24
C LEU A 222 -11.69 14.43 -24.92
N ASP A 223 -12.95 14.83 -24.95
CA ASP A 223 -13.39 16.01 -25.70
C ASP A 223 -14.18 16.99 -24.81
N HIS A 224 -13.86 18.29 -24.97
CA HIS A 224 -14.50 19.40 -24.25
C HIS A 224 -14.59 19.22 -22.72
N ALA A 225 -13.56 18.62 -22.10
CA ALA A 225 -13.53 18.40 -20.65
C ALA A 225 -13.45 19.74 -19.90
N ASN A 226 -14.33 19.89 -18.92
CA ASN A 226 -14.33 20.99 -17.98
C ASN A 226 -14.27 20.42 -16.56
N ALA A 227 -13.24 20.77 -15.81
CA ALA A 227 -13.07 20.29 -14.43
C ALA A 227 -12.29 21.30 -13.60
N HIS A 228 -12.48 21.20 -12.30
CA HIS A 228 -11.88 22.08 -11.33
C HIS A 228 -11.47 21.28 -10.10
N LEU A 229 -10.22 21.41 -9.66
CA LEU A 229 -9.64 20.76 -8.49
C LEU A 229 -9.18 21.82 -7.49
N ARG A 230 -9.70 21.76 -6.27
CA ARG A 230 -9.39 22.69 -5.18
C ARG A 230 -8.33 22.14 -4.26
N ALA A 231 -7.68 23.04 -3.52
CA ALA A 231 -6.72 22.68 -2.49
C ALA A 231 -7.32 21.70 -1.48
N GLY A 232 -6.57 20.62 -1.17
CA GLY A 232 -6.96 19.58 -0.24
C GLY A 232 -7.96 18.56 -0.79
N GLU A 233 -8.47 18.71 -2.02
CA GLU A 233 -9.32 17.68 -2.63
C GLU A 233 -8.49 16.45 -3.03
N ARG A 234 -9.09 15.29 -2.86
CA ARG A 234 -8.56 13.99 -3.30
C ARG A 234 -9.50 13.42 -4.34
N VAL A 235 -9.08 13.45 -5.59
CA VAL A 235 -9.90 13.01 -6.71
C VAL A 235 -9.37 11.70 -7.27
N ALA A 236 -10.23 10.69 -7.37
CA ALA A 236 -9.94 9.48 -8.12
C ALA A 236 -10.45 9.64 -9.56
N LEU A 237 -9.57 9.41 -10.53
CA LEU A 237 -9.89 9.38 -11.96
C LEU A 237 -10.16 7.95 -12.37
N VAL A 238 -11.39 7.66 -12.77
CA VAL A 238 -11.88 6.34 -13.15
C VAL A 238 -12.39 6.32 -14.57
N GLY A 239 -12.52 5.14 -15.16
CA GLY A 239 -13.05 4.92 -16.49
C GLY A 239 -12.48 3.67 -17.14
N PRO A 240 -13.05 3.22 -18.28
CA PRO A 240 -12.60 2.05 -19.00
C PRO A 240 -11.12 2.11 -19.40
N ASN A 241 -10.53 0.95 -19.64
CA ASN A 241 -9.16 0.90 -20.17
C ASN A 241 -9.09 1.51 -21.58
N GLY A 242 -8.12 2.40 -21.79
CA GLY A 242 -7.93 3.09 -23.07
C GLY A 242 -8.80 4.34 -23.26
N CYS A 243 -9.65 4.74 -22.31
CA CYS A 243 -10.49 5.93 -22.42
C CYS A 243 -9.72 7.27 -22.35
N GLY A 244 -8.40 7.24 -22.06
CA GLY A 244 -7.56 8.44 -22.06
C GLY A 244 -7.16 8.95 -20.67
N LYS A 245 -7.25 8.15 -19.59
CA LYS A 245 -6.85 8.54 -18.23
C LYS A 245 -5.41 9.04 -18.17
N THR A 246 -4.44 8.20 -18.53
CA THR A 246 -3.01 8.57 -18.58
C THR A 246 -2.75 9.71 -19.57
N THR A 247 -3.47 9.76 -20.68
CA THR A 247 -3.40 10.87 -21.67
C THR A 247 -3.80 12.21 -21.04
N LEU A 248 -4.86 12.21 -20.23
CA LEU A 248 -5.27 13.38 -19.46
C LEU A 248 -4.21 13.80 -18.45
N LEU A 249 -3.62 12.83 -17.72
CA LEU A 249 -2.53 13.12 -16.77
C LEU A 249 -1.33 13.76 -17.50
N HIS A 250 -0.93 13.21 -18.65
CA HIS A 250 0.18 13.78 -19.45
C HIS A 250 -0.12 15.20 -19.94
N ALA A 251 -1.38 15.50 -20.29
CA ALA A 251 -1.77 16.86 -20.65
C ALA A 251 -1.71 17.81 -19.45
N ILE A 252 -2.15 17.38 -18.27
CA ILE A 252 -2.05 18.16 -17.02
C ILE A 252 -0.59 18.45 -16.65
N LEU A 253 0.30 17.48 -16.87
CA LEU A 253 1.75 17.61 -16.61
C LEU A 253 2.49 18.42 -17.68
N GLY A 254 1.81 18.78 -18.79
CA GLY A 254 2.46 19.47 -19.91
C GLY A 254 3.31 18.56 -20.81
N HIS A 255 3.27 17.24 -20.60
CA HIS A 255 4.00 16.28 -21.45
C HIS A 255 3.32 16.05 -22.80
N LEU A 256 2.02 16.31 -22.89
CA LEU A 256 1.22 16.22 -24.11
C LEU A 256 0.50 17.55 -24.35
N PRO A 257 0.70 18.22 -25.51
CA PRO A 257 -0.05 19.42 -25.81
C PRO A 257 -1.53 19.08 -26.05
N PRO A 258 -2.47 19.88 -25.54
CA PRO A 258 -3.89 19.71 -25.80
C PRO A 258 -4.21 19.86 -27.30
N LEU A 259 -5.19 19.12 -27.80
CA LEU A 259 -5.76 19.32 -29.15
C LEU A 259 -6.63 20.60 -29.21
N ALA A 260 -7.32 20.90 -28.09
CA ALA A 260 -8.12 22.12 -27.92
C ALA A 260 -8.24 22.47 -26.44
N GLY A 261 -8.61 23.72 -26.14
CA GLY A 261 -8.76 24.18 -24.76
C GLY A 261 -7.45 24.44 -24.04
N GLN A 262 -7.48 24.46 -22.71
CA GLN A 262 -6.28 24.75 -21.93
C GLN A 262 -6.33 24.11 -20.53
N VAL A 263 -5.13 23.84 -19.99
CA VAL A 263 -4.88 23.43 -18.61
C VAL A 263 -4.29 24.62 -17.86
N ARG A 264 -4.85 24.95 -16.71
CA ARG A 264 -4.33 26.00 -15.82
C ARG A 264 -4.03 25.43 -14.46
N LEU A 265 -2.79 25.59 -14.02
CA LEU A 265 -2.35 25.30 -12.67
C LEU A 265 -2.32 26.59 -11.84
N GLY A 266 -2.60 26.49 -10.56
CA GLY A 266 -2.47 27.58 -9.62
C GLY A 266 -1.02 28.06 -9.50
N THR A 267 -0.80 29.35 -9.15
CA THR A 267 0.53 29.97 -9.15
C THR A 267 1.51 29.40 -8.14
N SER A 268 1.02 28.84 -7.01
CA SER A 268 1.86 28.23 -5.97
C SER A 268 1.83 26.69 -6.01
N VAL A 269 1.35 26.11 -7.12
CA VAL A 269 1.23 24.66 -7.24
C VAL A 269 2.58 24.07 -7.66
N GLN A 270 3.07 23.14 -6.82
CA GLN A 270 4.21 22.28 -7.13
C GLN A 270 3.70 20.86 -7.40
N VAL A 271 3.76 20.44 -8.66
CA VAL A 271 3.23 19.15 -9.11
C VAL A 271 4.27 18.07 -8.89
N GLY A 272 3.86 17.00 -8.19
CA GLY A 272 4.60 15.75 -8.08
C GLY A 272 3.93 14.66 -8.92
N TYR A 273 4.66 14.04 -9.84
CA TYR A 273 4.14 12.95 -10.66
C TYR A 273 4.71 11.60 -10.21
N TYR A 274 3.82 10.69 -9.92
CA TYR A 274 4.12 9.29 -9.64
C TYR A 274 3.72 8.45 -10.85
N ALA A 275 4.72 8.02 -11.63
CA ALA A 275 4.51 7.21 -12.82
C ALA A 275 4.35 5.73 -12.47
N GLN A 276 3.58 5.01 -13.27
CA GLN A 276 3.32 3.58 -13.12
C GLN A 276 4.60 2.73 -13.05
N ASP A 277 5.63 3.06 -13.84
CA ASP A 277 6.86 2.25 -13.97
C ASP A 277 7.97 2.63 -12.97
N GLN A 278 7.75 3.56 -12.03
CA GLN A 278 8.75 4.02 -11.03
C GLN A 278 10.13 4.37 -11.63
N GLN A 279 10.20 4.76 -12.90
CA GLN A 279 11.44 5.01 -13.66
C GLN A 279 12.28 6.20 -13.14
N VAL A 280 11.79 6.87 -12.10
CA VAL A 280 12.41 8.09 -11.54
C VAL A 280 13.48 7.75 -10.48
N LEU A 281 13.58 6.50 -10.06
CA LEU A 281 14.54 6.06 -9.05
C LEU A 281 15.79 5.46 -9.71
N ASP A 282 16.96 5.91 -9.27
CA ASP A 282 18.25 5.30 -9.64
C ASP A 282 18.47 4.05 -8.77
N PHE A 283 18.47 2.87 -9.39
CA PHE A 283 18.59 1.59 -8.71
C PHE A 283 19.93 1.35 -8.01
N GLU A 284 20.98 2.06 -8.41
CA GLU A 284 22.31 2.01 -7.78
C GLU A 284 22.43 2.94 -6.57
N SER A 285 21.52 3.92 -6.45
CA SER A 285 21.45 4.85 -5.34
C SER A 285 20.83 4.19 -4.10
N THR A 286 20.85 4.91 -2.96
CA THR A 286 20.21 4.50 -1.70
C THR A 286 19.00 5.39 -1.39
N PRO A 287 18.04 4.94 -0.54
CA PRO A 287 16.97 5.80 -0.05
C PRO A 287 17.48 7.09 0.57
N PHE A 288 18.59 7.03 1.31
CA PHE A 288 19.21 8.18 1.95
C PHE A 288 19.73 9.19 0.92
N ASP A 289 20.50 8.73 -0.07
CA ASP A 289 21.07 9.59 -1.11
C ASP A 289 19.98 10.20 -1.99
N THR A 290 18.95 9.42 -2.34
CA THR A 290 17.80 9.90 -3.10
C THR A 290 17.09 11.09 -2.44
N LEU A 291 16.94 11.07 -1.12
CA LEU A 291 16.36 12.22 -0.41
C LEU A 291 17.33 13.37 -0.25
N ARG A 292 18.61 13.08 -0.04
CA ARG A 292 19.66 14.10 0.08
C ARG A 292 19.81 14.95 -1.20
N GLU A 293 19.54 14.37 -2.36
CA GLU A 293 19.57 15.10 -3.64
C GLU A 293 18.43 16.12 -3.77
N VAL A 294 17.26 15.84 -3.18
CA VAL A 294 16.06 16.66 -3.40
C VAL A 294 15.65 17.53 -2.22
N ALA A 295 16.15 17.22 -1.01
CA ALA A 295 15.79 17.93 0.21
C ALA A 295 17.02 18.62 0.83
N ALA A 296 16.91 19.92 1.06
CA ALA A 296 17.95 20.70 1.73
C ALA A 296 17.83 20.61 3.27
N ILE A 297 17.83 19.38 3.80
CA ILE A 297 17.69 19.07 5.23
C ILE A 297 18.92 18.29 5.73
N SER A 298 19.13 18.26 7.05
CA SER A 298 20.28 17.56 7.65
C SER A 298 20.17 16.04 7.54
N ASP A 299 21.30 15.32 7.63
CA ASP A 299 21.36 13.85 7.60
C ASP A 299 20.48 13.20 8.68
N THR A 300 20.32 13.86 9.83
CA THR A 300 19.44 13.38 10.91
C THR A 300 17.97 13.53 10.54
N GLU A 301 17.61 14.65 9.91
CA GLU A 301 16.24 14.88 9.42
C GLU A 301 15.89 13.95 8.28
N ILE A 302 16.82 13.67 7.35
CA ILE A 302 16.62 12.66 6.29
C ILE A 302 16.29 11.30 6.88
N ARG A 303 17.05 10.82 7.86
CA ARG A 303 16.78 9.54 8.54
C ARG A 303 15.43 9.54 9.25
N SER A 304 15.09 10.63 9.94
CA SER A 304 13.81 10.79 10.61
C SER A 304 12.65 10.80 9.59
N PHE A 305 12.86 11.47 8.47
CA PHE A 305 11.88 11.51 7.38
C PHE A 305 11.68 10.13 6.74
N LEU A 306 12.77 9.42 6.41
CA LEU A 306 12.71 8.04 5.89
C LEU A 306 12.04 7.08 6.88
N HIS A 307 12.24 7.28 8.18
CA HIS A 307 11.58 6.50 9.22
C HIS A 307 10.05 6.66 9.16
N TYR A 308 9.52 7.83 8.82
CA TYR A 308 8.08 8.02 8.59
C TYR A 308 7.55 7.21 7.40
N PHE A 309 8.39 6.95 6.40
CA PHE A 309 8.10 6.09 5.25
C PHE A 309 8.52 4.64 5.46
N LEU A 310 8.80 4.24 6.72
CA LEU A 310 9.11 2.88 7.16
C LEU A 310 10.45 2.33 6.69
N PHE A 311 11.40 3.20 6.41
CA PHE A 311 12.80 2.80 6.25
C PHE A 311 13.50 2.91 7.61
N THR A 312 13.95 1.78 8.17
CA THR A 312 14.50 1.71 9.54
C THR A 312 15.94 1.20 9.55
N GLY A 313 16.73 1.66 10.53
CA GLY A 313 18.08 1.18 10.73
C GLY A 313 18.97 1.33 9.50
N ASP A 314 19.53 0.21 9.02
CA ASP A 314 20.46 0.17 7.89
C ASP A 314 19.74 0.10 6.52
N GLU A 315 18.42 -0.10 6.49
CA GLU A 315 17.63 -0.14 5.26
C GLU A 315 17.74 1.16 4.44
N VAL A 316 17.99 2.28 5.10
CA VAL A 316 18.18 3.58 4.45
C VAL A 316 19.42 3.64 3.56
N PHE A 317 20.38 2.73 3.73
CA PHE A 317 21.63 2.64 2.99
C PHE A 317 21.70 1.44 2.02
N VAL A 318 20.64 0.67 1.91
CA VAL A 318 20.55 -0.47 1.00
C VAL A 318 20.32 0.05 -0.42
N PRO A 319 20.96 -0.49 -1.46
CA PRO A 319 20.70 -0.10 -2.84
C PRO A 319 19.23 -0.28 -3.22
N ILE A 320 18.65 0.71 -3.90
CA ILE A 320 17.22 0.71 -4.31
C ILE A 320 16.88 -0.51 -5.16
N GLY A 321 17.84 -1.02 -5.95
CA GLY A 321 17.66 -2.23 -6.75
C GLY A 321 17.31 -3.48 -5.94
N SER A 322 17.70 -3.55 -4.65
CA SER A 322 17.40 -4.67 -3.76
C SER A 322 16.10 -4.49 -2.96
N LEU A 323 15.49 -3.31 -3.02
CA LEU A 323 14.21 -3.05 -2.39
C LEU A 323 13.07 -3.78 -3.10
N SER A 324 12.07 -4.20 -2.35
CA SER A 324 10.81 -4.70 -2.89
C SER A 324 10.08 -3.61 -3.68
N TYR A 325 9.12 -4.01 -4.51
CA TYR A 325 8.31 -3.05 -5.26
C TYR A 325 7.58 -2.06 -4.34
N GLY A 326 7.02 -2.56 -3.22
CA GLY A 326 6.34 -1.73 -2.21
C GLY A 326 7.26 -0.73 -1.50
N GLU A 327 8.49 -1.12 -1.20
CA GLU A 327 9.49 -0.22 -0.63
C GLU A 327 9.90 0.88 -1.61
N ARG A 328 10.11 0.52 -2.87
CA ARG A 328 10.36 1.51 -3.93
C ARG A 328 9.20 2.48 -4.13
N ALA A 329 7.95 1.99 -4.04
CA ALA A 329 6.76 2.83 -4.11
C ALA A 329 6.71 3.85 -2.97
N ARG A 330 7.01 3.42 -1.73
CA ARG A 330 7.11 4.31 -0.57
C ARG A 330 8.23 5.34 -0.71
N LEU A 331 9.39 4.91 -1.23
CA LEU A 331 10.52 5.82 -1.47
C LEU A 331 10.19 6.89 -2.53
N ALA A 332 9.55 6.48 -3.63
CA ALA A 332 9.13 7.41 -4.67
C ALA A 332 8.16 8.47 -4.11
N LEU A 333 7.21 8.05 -3.27
CA LEU A 333 6.31 8.97 -2.58
C LEU A 333 7.06 9.88 -1.60
N ALA A 334 7.97 9.32 -0.79
CA ALA A 334 8.82 10.08 0.13
C ALA A 334 9.60 11.18 -0.61
N ARG A 335 10.17 10.85 -1.77
CA ARG A 335 10.90 11.80 -2.61
C ARG A 335 10.00 12.95 -3.08
N LEU A 336 8.78 12.67 -3.57
CA LEU A 336 7.84 13.72 -4.00
C LEU A 336 7.46 14.66 -2.85
N VAL A 337 7.22 14.11 -1.68
CA VAL A 337 6.93 14.90 -0.47
C VAL A 337 8.14 15.72 -0.04
N ALA A 338 9.33 15.15 -0.05
CA ALA A 338 10.58 15.86 0.29
C ALA A 338 10.90 17.01 -0.68
N MET A 339 10.46 16.91 -1.93
CA MET A 339 10.52 18.00 -2.92
C MET A 339 9.53 19.15 -2.63
N GLY A 340 8.67 19.03 -1.62
CA GLY A 340 7.65 20.04 -1.29
C GLY A 340 6.46 20.06 -2.25
N CYS A 341 6.21 18.97 -2.99
CA CYS A 341 5.06 18.89 -3.88
C CYS A 341 3.76 18.99 -3.06
N ASN A 342 2.89 19.93 -3.44
CA ASN A 342 1.58 20.15 -2.82
C ASN A 342 0.40 19.69 -3.68
N PHE A 343 0.68 19.24 -4.91
CA PHE A 343 -0.26 18.57 -5.80
C PHE A 343 0.35 17.28 -6.35
N LEU A 344 -0.17 16.14 -5.96
CA LEU A 344 0.28 14.82 -6.42
C LEU A 344 -0.63 14.33 -7.55
N VAL A 345 0.00 13.94 -8.65
CA VAL A 345 -0.63 13.25 -9.78
C VAL A 345 -0.12 11.81 -9.79
N LEU A 346 -0.99 10.85 -9.53
CA LEU A 346 -0.63 9.45 -9.34
C LEU A 346 -1.26 8.59 -10.45
N ASP A 347 -0.44 7.83 -11.17
CA ASP A 347 -0.91 6.89 -12.20
C ASP A 347 -0.76 5.45 -11.69
N GLU A 348 -1.88 4.83 -11.31
CA GLU A 348 -2.00 3.47 -10.77
C GLU A 348 -1.01 3.15 -9.62
N PRO A 349 -0.97 3.99 -8.56
CA PRO A 349 0.11 3.96 -7.57
C PRO A 349 0.12 2.72 -6.67
N ILE A 350 -0.99 1.98 -6.59
CA ILE A 350 -1.16 0.81 -5.73
C ILE A 350 -1.09 -0.52 -6.49
N ASN A 351 -0.92 -0.48 -7.82
CA ASN A 351 -0.74 -1.69 -8.60
C ASN A 351 0.56 -2.39 -8.19
N HIS A 352 0.53 -3.72 -8.14
CA HIS A 352 1.66 -4.57 -7.73
C HIS A 352 2.12 -4.39 -6.27
N LEU A 353 1.38 -3.62 -5.45
CA LEU A 353 1.62 -3.59 -4.02
C LEU A 353 0.89 -4.76 -3.34
N ASP A 354 1.58 -5.44 -2.43
CA ASP A 354 0.95 -6.38 -1.51
C ASP A 354 -0.01 -5.65 -0.54
N ILE A 355 -0.91 -6.38 0.10
CA ILE A 355 -1.92 -5.79 0.98
C ILE A 355 -1.31 -4.95 2.11
N PRO A 356 -0.24 -5.38 2.82
CA PRO A 356 0.43 -4.55 3.81
C PRO A 356 0.95 -3.22 3.23
N SER A 357 1.63 -3.26 2.08
CA SER A 357 2.16 -2.05 1.41
C SER A 357 1.05 -1.12 0.91
N ARG A 358 -0.07 -1.68 0.40
CA ARG A 358 -1.27 -0.89 0.04
C ARG A 358 -1.82 -0.16 1.26
N THR A 359 -1.99 -0.85 2.38
CA THR A 359 -2.48 -0.23 3.62
C THR A 359 -1.59 0.92 4.08
N GLN A 360 -0.28 0.74 3.99
CA GLN A 360 0.69 1.78 4.34
C GLN A 360 0.61 2.97 3.39
N PHE A 361 0.49 2.72 2.08
CA PHE A 361 0.32 3.76 1.07
C PHE A 361 -0.98 4.55 1.29
N GLU A 362 -2.09 3.87 1.60
CA GLU A 362 -3.37 4.49 1.93
C GLU A 362 -3.27 5.40 3.16
N HIS A 363 -2.58 4.94 4.21
CA HIS A 363 -2.33 5.77 5.40
C HIS A 363 -1.48 7.00 5.07
N ALA A 364 -0.46 6.85 4.23
CA ALA A 364 0.35 7.97 3.77
C ALA A 364 -0.47 9.00 3.01
N MET A 365 -1.31 8.53 2.08
CA MET A 365 -2.19 9.40 1.30
C MET A 365 -3.27 10.07 2.14
N THR A 366 -3.77 9.39 3.18
CA THR A 366 -4.74 9.98 4.11
C THR A 366 -4.12 11.08 4.96
N ALA A 367 -2.85 10.93 5.34
CA ALA A 367 -2.10 11.92 6.12
C ALA A 367 -1.57 13.09 5.26
N PHE A 368 -1.52 12.94 3.94
CA PHE A 368 -1.08 14.01 3.04
C PHE A 368 -2.10 15.14 2.99
N GLU A 369 -1.71 16.35 3.40
CA GLU A 369 -2.58 17.53 3.47
C GLU A 369 -2.73 18.27 2.12
N GLY A 370 -1.92 17.90 1.11
CA GLY A 370 -1.98 18.45 -0.22
C GLY A 370 -3.17 17.93 -1.04
N THR A 371 -3.16 18.29 -2.32
CA THR A 371 -4.18 17.90 -3.30
C THR A 371 -3.71 16.67 -4.06
N VAL A 372 -4.61 15.76 -4.36
CA VAL A 372 -4.26 14.52 -5.08
C VAL A 372 -5.24 14.26 -6.22
N LEU A 373 -4.69 13.94 -7.39
CA LEU A 373 -5.42 13.36 -8.51
C LEU A 373 -4.80 11.98 -8.81
N ALA A 374 -5.56 10.90 -8.62
CA ALA A 374 -5.06 9.55 -8.76
C ALA A 374 -5.88 8.75 -9.77
N VAL A 375 -5.23 8.12 -10.75
CA VAL A 375 -5.83 7.05 -11.56
C VAL A 375 -5.81 5.78 -10.74
N VAL A 376 -6.97 5.23 -10.43
CA VAL A 376 -7.09 4.03 -9.60
C VAL A 376 -8.26 3.16 -10.05
N HIS A 377 -8.09 1.85 -9.88
CA HIS A 377 -9.12 0.84 -10.16
C HIS A 377 -9.59 0.11 -8.89
N ASP A 378 -8.88 0.26 -7.77
CA ASP A 378 -9.20 -0.36 -6.50
C ASP A 378 -10.38 0.36 -5.82
N ARG A 379 -11.53 -0.32 -5.76
CA ARG A 379 -12.77 0.21 -5.18
C ARG A 379 -12.65 0.48 -3.67
N TYR A 380 -11.88 -0.32 -2.96
CA TYR A 380 -11.63 -0.13 -1.53
C TYR A 380 -10.84 1.16 -1.30
N PHE A 381 -9.76 1.37 -2.06
CA PHE A 381 -8.97 2.58 -2.00
C PHE A 381 -9.81 3.82 -2.36
N ILE A 382 -10.58 3.76 -3.45
CA ILE A 382 -11.44 4.87 -3.88
C ILE A 382 -12.37 5.31 -2.75
N ARG A 383 -13.08 4.37 -2.10
CA ARG A 383 -14.05 4.66 -1.03
C ARG A 383 -13.43 5.30 0.20
N HIS A 384 -12.18 4.98 0.53
CA HIS A 384 -11.51 5.48 1.75
C HIS A 384 -10.66 6.73 1.49
N PHE A 385 -10.23 6.91 0.26
CA PHE A 385 -9.30 7.96 -0.11
C PHE A 385 -10.00 9.16 -0.75
N ALA A 386 -10.90 8.92 -1.73
CA ALA A 386 -11.41 9.97 -2.61
C ALA A 386 -12.49 10.83 -1.93
N THR A 387 -12.39 12.14 -2.10
CA THR A 387 -13.44 13.11 -1.74
C THR A 387 -14.38 13.42 -2.89
N ALA A 388 -13.96 13.12 -4.12
CA ALA A 388 -14.74 13.19 -5.34
C ALA A 388 -14.16 12.27 -6.41
N LEU A 389 -14.95 11.98 -7.43
CA LEU A 389 -14.57 11.13 -8.56
C LEU A 389 -14.67 11.91 -9.86
N TRP A 390 -13.70 11.70 -10.73
CA TRP A 390 -13.78 12.08 -12.12
C TRP A 390 -13.90 10.80 -12.95
N ALA A 391 -15.00 10.65 -13.67
CA ALA A 391 -15.22 9.51 -14.55
C ALA A 391 -15.12 9.94 -16.02
N ILE A 392 -14.37 9.17 -16.81
CA ILE A 392 -14.35 9.33 -18.26
C ILE A 392 -15.35 8.33 -18.86
N GLU A 393 -16.45 8.84 -19.39
CA GLU A 393 -17.54 8.08 -20.03
C GLU A 393 -17.78 8.65 -21.42
N ASP A 394 -17.75 7.81 -22.44
CA ASP A 394 -17.99 8.19 -23.85
C ASP A 394 -17.18 9.43 -24.33
N GLY A 395 -15.91 9.49 -23.89
CA GLY A 395 -15.00 10.60 -24.23
C GLY A 395 -15.32 11.92 -23.52
N LYS A 396 -16.13 11.92 -22.48
CA LYS A 396 -16.46 13.09 -21.65
C LYS A 396 -16.03 12.88 -20.21
N LEU A 397 -15.72 13.97 -19.53
CA LEU A 397 -15.34 13.97 -18.13
C LEU A 397 -16.53 14.39 -17.26
N HIS A 398 -16.94 13.49 -16.35
CA HIS A 398 -18.01 13.72 -15.40
C HIS A 398 -17.47 13.74 -13.98
N ARG A 399 -18.09 14.52 -13.09
CA ARG A 399 -17.74 14.57 -11.67
C ARG A 399 -18.85 13.93 -10.84
N TYR A 400 -18.48 13.01 -9.97
CA TYR A 400 -19.35 12.33 -9.02
C TYR A 400 -18.83 12.49 -7.59
N MET A 401 -19.67 12.24 -6.59
CA MET A 401 -19.28 12.30 -5.19
C MET A 401 -19.01 10.93 -4.59
N ALA A 402 -19.60 9.88 -5.13
CA ALA A 402 -19.41 8.50 -4.72
C ALA A 402 -19.34 7.56 -5.92
N LEU A 403 -18.77 6.38 -5.72
CA LEU A 403 -18.62 5.37 -6.79
C LEU A 403 -20.00 4.85 -7.24
N GLU A 404 -20.93 4.77 -6.32
CA GLU A 404 -22.31 4.34 -6.55
C GLU A 404 -23.12 5.30 -7.44
N ASP A 405 -22.69 6.55 -7.57
CA ASP A 405 -23.33 7.56 -8.44
C ASP A 405 -23.02 7.35 -9.93
N ILE A 406 -22.02 6.53 -10.26
CA ILE A 406 -21.58 6.25 -11.63
C ILE A 406 -22.53 5.20 -12.24
N GLY A 407 -23.62 5.64 -12.86
CA GLY A 407 -24.70 4.79 -13.32
C GLY A 407 -24.37 3.77 -14.42
N GLY A 408 -23.22 3.91 -15.09
CA GLY A 408 -22.73 2.95 -16.07
C GLY A 408 -21.80 1.88 -15.51
N LEU A 409 -21.22 2.10 -14.34
CA LEU A 409 -20.32 1.15 -13.66
C LEU A 409 -21.06 0.22 -12.69
N VAL A 410 -22.26 0.62 -12.22
CA VAL A 410 -23.07 -0.15 -11.26
C VAL A 410 -24.29 -0.82 -11.91
N ALA A 411 -24.71 -0.36 -13.08
CA ALA A 411 -25.89 -0.89 -13.79
C ALA A 411 -25.56 -1.96 -14.84
N GLY A 412 -24.59 -2.83 -14.57
CA GLY A 412 -24.46 -4.14 -15.23
C GLY A 412 -25.44 -5.18 -14.66
N THR A 413 -26.59 -4.77 -14.16
CA THR A 413 -27.72 -5.68 -13.92
C THR A 413 -28.36 -6.00 -15.25
N ALA A 414 -27.74 -6.90 -15.96
CA ALA A 414 -28.46 -7.70 -16.94
C ALA A 414 -29.43 -8.62 -16.21
N GLU A 415 -30.62 -8.15 -15.92
CA GLU A 415 -31.79 -8.96 -16.15
C GLU A 415 -31.93 -9.02 -17.68
N GLN A 416 -31.40 -10.06 -18.27
CA GLN A 416 -31.91 -10.77 -19.44
C GLN A 416 -30.76 -11.59 -20.07
N ASP A 417 -31.06 -12.89 -20.22
CA ASP A 417 -30.36 -13.90 -21.02
C ASP A 417 -29.05 -14.51 -20.46
N ILE A 418 -29.19 -15.21 -19.34
CA ILE A 418 -28.40 -16.42 -19.08
C ILE A 418 -29.33 -17.63 -19.21
N LEU A 419 -29.47 -18.13 -20.42
CA LEU A 419 -29.89 -19.51 -20.76
C LEU A 419 -28.91 -20.09 -21.75
#